data_dfa3dd15bf7e556cc195b65e80f86161
#
_entry.id   dfa3dd15bf7e556cc195b65e80f86161
#
_cell.length_a   1.000
_cell.length_b   1.000
_cell.length_c   1.000
_cell.angle_alpha   90.00
_cell.angle_beta   90.00
_cell.angle_gamma   90.00
#
_symmetry.space_group_name_H-M   'P 1'
#
loop_
_entity.id
_entity.type
_entity.pdbx_description
1 polymer ?
#
loop_
_entity_poly.entity_id
_entity_poly.type
_entity_poly.pdbx_seq_one_letter_code
_entity_poly.pdbx_strand_id
1 'polypeptide(L)'
;LDSKIIIDSTVFYAGLPFRSLDTYYTTPHIADELQRIPFFNNRIETLLNSNRLQIIDPSSISLQSILKDSLNIENKKSLSDADISILALAKDFISEDYSVMVLTDDFAIQNVAKKLGISYKPLLYAGIKYSGQWINYCSACNSVYQSTDDVCKNCGNPLKRKLQRRHP
;
A
#
# COMPACT_ATOMS: atom_id res chain seq x y z
N LEU A 1 -13.63 17.90 14.11
CA LEU A 1 -13.57 16.43 14.03
C LEU A 1 -12.12 16.00 14.24
N ASP A 2 -11.89 15.17 15.27
CA ASP A 2 -10.56 14.60 15.49
C ASP A 2 -10.20 13.70 14.31
N SER A 3 -8.97 13.89 13.80
CA SER A 3 -8.50 13.16 12.64
C SER A 3 -7.72 11.91 13.06
N LYS A 4 -8.06 10.76 12.49
CA LYS A 4 -7.39 9.47 12.71
C LYS A 4 -6.56 9.10 11.48
N ILE A 5 -5.25 8.94 11.67
CA ILE A 5 -4.32 8.56 10.59
C ILE A 5 -3.99 7.09 10.75
N ILE A 6 -4.53 6.26 9.85
CA ILE A 6 -4.29 4.82 9.84
C ILE A 6 -3.14 4.53 8.87
N ILE A 7 -2.22 3.67 9.27
CA ILE A 7 -1.02 3.34 8.50
C ILE A 7 -0.85 1.84 8.32
N ASP A 8 -0.40 1.45 7.12
CA ASP A 8 -0.01 0.08 6.81
C ASP A 8 1.50 -0.14 6.97
N SER A 9 1.99 -1.35 6.66
CA SER A 9 3.41 -1.70 6.76
C SER A 9 4.30 -0.86 5.85
N THR A 10 3.83 -0.41 4.68
CA THR A 10 4.62 0.39 3.73
C THR A 10 5.03 1.75 4.33
N VAL A 11 4.17 2.32 5.18
CA VAL A 11 4.43 3.59 5.88
C VAL A 11 5.54 3.46 6.91
N PHE A 12 5.60 2.32 7.59
CA PHE A 12 6.68 2.02 8.52
C PHE A 12 8.01 1.85 7.77
N TYR A 13 8.02 1.15 6.63
CA TYR A 13 9.22 0.99 5.79
C TYR A 13 9.73 2.33 5.27
N ALA A 14 8.84 3.24 4.91
CA ALA A 14 9.18 4.62 4.52
C ALA A 14 9.74 5.45 5.69
N GLY A 15 9.56 4.99 6.93
CA GLY A 15 10.09 5.62 8.14
C GLY A 15 9.32 6.86 8.59
N LEU A 16 8.11 7.10 8.04
CA LEU A 16 7.31 8.28 8.37
C LEU A 16 6.97 8.38 9.86
N PRO A 17 6.49 7.32 10.55
CA PRO A 17 6.11 7.41 11.96
C PRO A 17 7.27 7.78 12.88
N PHE A 18 8.51 7.54 12.44
CA PHE A 18 9.71 7.83 13.21
C PHE A 18 10.23 9.27 13.05
N ARG A 19 9.69 10.01 12.07
CA ARG A 19 10.10 11.38 11.73
C ARG A 19 9.00 12.42 11.98
N SER A 20 7.75 11.99 12.11
CA SER A 20 6.61 12.85 12.40
C SER A 20 6.28 12.82 13.89
N LEU A 21 5.59 13.84 14.38
CA LEU A 21 5.05 13.91 15.75
C LEU A 21 3.56 13.52 15.81
N ASP A 22 2.98 13.14 14.68
CA ASP A 22 1.58 12.73 14.61
C ASP A 22 1.31 11.43 15.36
N THR A 23 0.07 11.22 15.76
CA THR A 23 -0.41 9.95 16.31
C THR A 23 -0.96 9.09 15.16
N TYR A 24 -0.51 7.86 15.10
CA TYR A 24 -0.87 6.89 14.09
C TYR A 24 -1.63 5.71 14.68
N TYR A 25 -2.46 5.11 13.86
CA TYR A 25 -3.25 3.91 14.19
C TYR A 25 -2.88 2.80 13.21
N THR A 26 -2.80 1.58 13.72
CA THR A 26 -2.59 0.38 12.92
C THR A 26 -3.28 -0.82 13.55
N THR A 27 -3.20 -1.98 12.92
CA THR A 27 -3.87 -3.19 13.38
C THR A 27 -2.86 -4.24 13.89
N PRO A 28 -3.31 -5.22 14.69
CA PRO A 28 -2.46 -6.33 15.11
C PRO A 28 -1.81 -7.08 13.94
N HIS A 29 -2.53 -7.30 12.84
CA HIS A 29 -1.99 -7.97 11.66
C HIS A 29 -0.77 -7.24 11.07
N ILE A 30 -0.83 -5.92 10.97
CA ILE A 30 0.32 -5.11 10.54
C ILE A 30 1.45 -5.17 11.57
N ALA A 31 1.14 -5.08 12.86
CA ALA A 31 2.15 -5.17 13.91
C ALA A 31 2.90 -6.51 13.87
N ASP A 32 2.19 -7.61 13.62
CA ASP A 32 2.77 -8.95 13.50
C ASP A 32 3.69 -9.07 12.25
N GLU A 33 3.33 -8.45 11.15
CA GLU A 33 4.21 -8.38 9.97
C GLU A 33 5.52 -7.65 10.29
N LEU A 34 5.42 -6.55 11.02
CA LEU A 34 6.57 -5.71 11.35
C LEU A 34 7.52 -6.38 12.37
N GLN A 35 6.99 -7.20 13.29
CA GLN A 35 7.80 -7.96 14.26
C GLN A 35 8.77 -8.95 13.60
N ARG A 36 8.46 -9.41 12.40
CA ARG A 36 9.33 -10.32 11.63
C ARG A 36 10.58 -9.64 11.07
N ILE A 37 10.67 -8.31 11.19
CA ILE A 37 11.79 -7.53 10.64
C ILE A 37 12.81 -7.26 11.76
N PRO A 38 14.07 -7.66 11.60
CA PRO A 38 15.11 -7.37 12.57
C PRO A 38 15.22 -5.87 12.88
N PHE A 39 15.44 -5.54 14.14
CA PHE A 39 15.61 -4.16 14.65
C PHE A 39 14.36 -3.27 14.61
N PHE A 40 13.21 -3.74 14.12
CA PHE A 40 11.99 -2.95 14.05
C PHE A 40 11.29 -2.83 15.41
N ASN A 41 11.38 -3.88 16.25
CA ASN A 41 10.67 -3.98 17.53
C ASN A 41 10.98 -2.80 18.46
N ASN A 42 12.24 -2.48 18.71
CA ASN A 42 12.63 -1.37 19.59
C ASN A 42 12.08 -0.01 19.12
N ARG A 43 12.00 0.18 17.80
CA ARG A 43 11.48 1.43 17.23
C ARG A 43 9.97 1.53 17.38
N ILE A 44 9.24 0.42 17.22
CA ILE A 44 7.79 0.34 17.43
C ILE A 44 7.47 0.54 18.90
N GLU A 45 8.18 -0.10 19.82
CA GLU A 45 8.04 0.09 21.26
C GLU A 45 8.19 1.56 21.67
N THR A 46 9.13 2.28 21.07
CA THR A 46 9.29 3.72 21.32
C THR A 46 8.05 4.51 20.90
N LEU A 47 7.43 4.17 19.78
CA LEU A 47 6.19 4.83 19.34
C LEU A 47 5.00 4.49 20.24
N LEU A 48 4.89 3.24 20.67
CA LEU A 48 3.85 2.79 21.60
C LEU A 48 3.97 3.48 22.96
N ASN A 49 5.18 3.50 23.54
CA ASN A 49 5.45 4.11 24.84
C ASN A 49 5.25 5.64 24.84
N SER A 50 5.41 6.27 23.69
CA SER A 50 5.14 7.72 23.53
C SER A 50 3.71 8.04 23.12
N ASN A 51 2.80 7.06 23.07
CA ASN A 51 1.41 7.17 22.60
C ASN A 51 1.29 7.72 21.15
N ARG A 52 2.33 7.59 20.35
CA ARG A 52 2.34 8.02 18.94
C ARG A 52 1.93 6.92 17.97
N LEU A 53 1.83 5.70 18.43
CA LEU A 53 1.25 4.57 17.73
C LEU A 53 0.25 3.87 18.63
N GLN A 54 -0.93 3.60 18.09
CA GLN A 54 -1.94 2.79 18.74
C GLN A 54 -2.28 1.61 17.84
N ILE A 55 -2.23 0.41 18.42
CA ILE A 55 -2.61 -0.84 17.75
C ILE A 55 -4.02 -1.17 18.20
N ILE A 56 -4.96 -1.14 17.25
CA ILE A 56 -6.38 -1.35 17.52
C ILE A 56 -6.90 -2.48 16.64
N ASP A 57 -7.57 -3.43 17.26
CA ASP A 57 -8.22 -4.53 16.57
C ASP A 57 -9.58 -4.06 16.02
N PRO A 58 -9.81 -4.17 14.70
CA PRO A 58 -11.10 -3.75 14.14
C PRO A 58 -12.23 -4.67 14.57
N SER A 59 -13.45 -4.13 14.59
CA SER A 59 -14.64 -4.90 14.93
C SER A 59 -14.91 -6.03 13.93
N SER A 60 -15.46 -7.14 14.42
CA SER A 60 -15.85 -8.26 13.57
C SER A 60 -16.90 -7.87 12.51
N ILE A 61 -17.74 -6.89 12.83
CA ILE A 61 -18.77 -6.35 11.91
C ILE A 61 -18.10 -5.67 10.72
N SER A 62 -17.12 -4.80 10.97
CA SER A 62 -16.40 -4.09 9.91
C SER A 62 -15.52 -5.04 9.10
N LEU A 63 -14.88 -6.02 9.73
CA LEU A 63 -14.13 -7.07 9.02
C LEU A 63 -15.00 -7.83 8.03
N GLN A 64 -16.17 -8.34 8.47
CA GLN A 64 -17.10 -9.05 7.59
C GLN A 64 -17.65 -8.16 6.47
N SER A 65 -17.92 -6.90 6.78
CA SER A 65 -18.38 -5.94 5.77
C SER A 65 -17.33 -5.70 4.69
N ILE A 66 -16.08 -5.44 5.06
CA ILE A 66 -14.99 -5.21 4.11
C ILE A 66 -14.73 -6.48 3.27
N LEU A 67 -14.75 -7.68 3.89
CA LEU A 67 -14.65 -8.94 3.18
C LEU A 67 -15.72 -9.06 2.08
N LYS A 68 -16.98 -8.82 2.43
CA LYS A 68 -18.10 -8.88 1.48
C LYS A 68 -17.96 -7.85 0.36
N ASP A 69 -17.59 -6.62 0.72
CA ASP A 69 -17.43 -5.53 -0.24
C ASP A 69 -16.24 -5.81 -1.19
N SER A 70 -15.14 -6.36 -0.69
CA SER A 70 -13.95 -6.69 -1.48
C SER A 70 -14.22 -7.80 -2.52
N LEU A 71 -15.04 -8.79 -2.19
CA LEU A 71 -15.46 -9.85 -3.13
C LEU A 71 -16.27 -9.31 -4.30
N ASN A 72 -17.04 -8.23 -4.10
CA ASN A 72 -17.84 -7.58 -5.13
C ASN A 72 -17.04 -6.58 -5.99
N ILE A 73 -15.84 -6.20 -5.55
CA ILE A 73 -15.07 -5.11 -6.15
C ILE A 73 -14.19 -5.56 -7.31
N GLU A 74 -14.16 -6.85 -7.63
CA GLU A 74 -13.45 -7.40 -8.79
C GLU A 74 -11.95 -7.65 -8.76
N ASN A 75 -11.67 -8.75 -9.44
CA ASN A 75 -10.49 -9.05 -10.24
C ASN A 75 -9.12 -9.19 -9.56
N LYS A 76 -8.87 -10.42 -9.12
CA LYS A 76 -7.56 -11.10 -9.22
C LYS A 76 -6.43 -10.76 -8.25
N LYS A 77 -6.50 -9.76 -7.40
CA LYS A 77 -5.70 -9.73 -6.18
C LYS A 77 -6.64 -9.68 -5.00
N SER A 78 -6.84 -10.81 -4.36
CA SER A 78 -7.49 -10.84 -3.04
C SER A 78 -6.65 -9.97 -2.09
N LEU A 79 -7.33 -9.08 -1.36
CA LEU A 79 -6.72 -8.37 -0.24
C LEU A 79 -6.19 -9.41 0.77
N SER A 80 -5.05 -9.16 1.35
CA SER A 80 -4.57 -9.94 2.50
C SER A 80 -5.42 -9.64 3.75
N ASP A 81 -5.33 -10.49 4.76
CA ASP A 81 -6.00 -10.24 6.04
C ASP A 81 -5.54 -8.93 6.68
N ALA A 82 -4.29 -8.57 6.49
CA ALA A 82 -3.73 -7.30 6.93
C ALA A 82 -4.38 -6.11 6.22
N ASP A 83 -4.56 -6.16 4.89
CA ASP A 83 -5.22 -5.12 4.10
C ASP A 83 -6.68 -4.93 4.52
N ILE A 84 -7.37 -6.05 4.71
CA ILE A 84 -8.77 -6.07 5.18
C ILE A 84 -8.86 -5.43 6.55
N SER A 85 -7.94 -5.74 7.47
CA SER A 85 -7.94 -5.19 8.82
C SER A 85 -7.76 -3.66 8.83
N ILE A 86 -6.90 -3.11 7.99
CA ILE A 86 -6.69 -1.65 7.84
C ILE A 86 -7.97 -0.95 7.37
N LEU A 87 -8.63 -1.51 6.36
CA LEU A 87 -9.88 -0.95 5.83
C LEU A 87 -11.03 -1.07 6.83
N ALA A 88 -11.09 -2.18 7.59
CA ALA A 88 -12.08 -2.39 8.62
C ALA A 88 -11.91 -1.39 9.78
N LEU A 89 -10.66 -1.15 10.22
CA LEU A 89 -10.36 -0.14 11.24
C LEU A 89 -10.77 1.27 10.77
N ALA A 90 -10.54 1.58 9.49
CA ALA A 90 -10.99 2.84 8.92
C ALA A 90 -12.52 2.98 8.98
N LYS A 91 -13.24 1.90 8.68
CA LYS A 91 -14.71 1.86 8.74
C LYS A 91 -15.22 2.03 10.16
N ASP A 92 -14.57 1.42 11.15
CA ASP A 92 -14.94 1.59 12.57
C ASP A 92 -14.82 3.06 12.98
N PHE A 93 -13.69 3.72 12.71
CA PHE A 93 -13.51 5.12 13.05
C PHE A 93 -14.47 6.06 12.31
N ILE A 94 -14.81 5.76 11.05
CA ILE A 94 -15.83 6.53 10.32
C ILE A 94 -17.20 6.37 10.98
N SER A 95 -17.55 5.17 11.47
CA SER A 95 -18.82 4.94 12.16
C SER A 95 -18.90 5.62 13.52
N GLU A 96 -17.77 6.01 14.09
CA GLU A 96 -17.63 6.78 15.34
C GLU A 96 -17.48 8.30 15.08
N ASP A 97 -17.80 8.76 13.86
CA ASP A 97 -17.75 10.17 13.43
C ASP A 97 -16.34 10.80 13.42
N TYR A 98 -15.28 9.99 13.34
CA TYR A 98 -13.93 10.53 13.12
C TYR A 98 -13.68 10.85 11.64
N SER A 99 -12.85 11.86 11.42
CA SER A 99 -12.22 12.07 10.10
C SER A 99 -11.07 11.07 9.94
N VAL A 100 -11.09 10.26 8.89
CA VAL A 100 -10.11 9.17 8.69
C VAL A 100 -9.27 9.41 7.46
N MET A 101 -7.96 9.17 7.58
CA MET A 101 -7.02 9.13 6.47
C MET A 101 -6.20 7.85 6.53
N VAL A 102 -6.28 7.02 5.50
CA VAL A 102 -5.42 5.83 5.34
C VAL A 102 -4.17 6.22 4.55
N LEU A 103 -2.99 6.05 5.14
CA LEU A 103 -1.72 6.23 4.44
C LEU A 103 -1.24 4.85 3.98
N THR A 104 -1.06 4.68 2.68
CA THR A 104 -0.61 3.41 2.09
C THR A 104 -0.09 3.62 0.68
N ASP A 105 0.98 2.92 0.32
CA ASP A 105 1.46 2.81 -1.06
C ASP A 105 0.94 1.54 -1.76
N ASP A 106 0.15 0.69 -1.07
CA ASP A 106 -0.47 -0.48 -1.68
C ASP A 106 -1.68 -0.09 -2.54
N PHE A 107 -1.58 -0.38 -3.84
CA PHE A 107 -2.65 -0.11 -4.80
C PHE A 107 -3.94 -0.92 -4.54
N ALA A 108 -3.83 -2.11 -3.94
CA ALA A 108 -5.01 -2.90 -3.64
C ALA A 108 -5.85 -2.22 -2.55
N ILE A 109 -5.20 -1.76 -1.48
CA ILE A 109 -5.86 -0.97 -0.42
C ILE A 109 -6.43 0.33 -1.00
N GLN A 110 -5.64 1.07 -1.79
CA GLN A 110 -6.10 2.34 -2.40
C GLN A 110 -7.34 2.16 -3.28
N ASN A 111 -7.37 1.11 -4.11
CA ASN A 111 -8.50 0.82 -4.99
C ASN A 111 -9.79 0.52 -4.22
N VAL A 112 -9.70 -0.28 -3.16
CA VAL A 112 -10.85 -0.61 -2.33
C VAL A 112 -11.28 0.59 -1.50
N ALA A 113 -10.35 1.31 -0.88
CA ALA A 113 -10.62 2.55 -0.15
C ALA A 113 -11.39 3.56 -1.01
N LYS A 114 -10.91 3.79 -2.25
CA LYS A 114 -11.59 4.68 -3.21
C LYS A 114 -13.03 4.27 -3.48
N LYS A 115 -13.29 2.98 -3.69
CA LYS A 115 -14.64 2.47 -3.98
C LYS A 115 -15.57 2.54 -2.76
N LEU A 116 -15.01 2.43 -1.57
CA LEU A 116 -15.76 2.54 -0.31
C LEU A 116 -15.89 3.98 0.20
N GLY A 117 -15.34 4.97 -0.50
CA GLY A 117 -15.35 6.37 -0.08
C GLY A 117 -14.45 6.65 1.14
N ILE A 118 -13.50 5.76 1.45
CA ILE A 118 -12.51 5.95 2.52
C ILE A 118 -11.38 6.82 1.98
N SER A 119 -11.07 7.92 2.68
CA SER A 119 -9.98 8.81 2.29
C SER A 119 -8.63 8.11 2.45
N TYR A 120 -7.79 8.21 1.43
CA TYR A 120 -6.44 7.64 1.47
C TYR A 120 -5.42 8.57 0.81
N LYS A 121 -4.15 8.39 1.17
CA LYS A 121 -3.04 9.15 0.60
C LYS A 121 -1.81 8.25 0.44
N PRO A 122 -1.20 8.18 -0.76
CA PRO A 122 0.10 7.55 -0.97
C PRO A 122 1.22 8.41 -0.36
N LEU A 123 2.32 7.76 0.07
CA LEU A 123 3.47 8.42 0.68
C LEU A 123 4.59 8.70 -0.32
N LEU A 124 4.98 7.67 -1.07
CA LEU A 124 6.15 7.71 -1.95
C LEU A 124 5.80 8.16 -3.37
N TYR A 125 4.54 8.01 -3.75
CA TYR A 125 4.09 8.40 -5.08
C TYR A 125 3.08 9.53 -4.94
N ALA A 126 3.54 10.74 -5.18
CA ALA A 126 2.64 11.83 -5.55
C ALA A 126 1.94 11.48 -6.87
N GLY A 127 1.00 10.52 -6.82
CA GLY A 127 0.29 9.94 -7.96
C GLY A 127 1.21 9.37 -9.04
N ILE A 128 0.76 8.37 -9.78
CA ILE A 128 1.44 7.96 -11.01
C ILE A 128 1.31 9.15 -11.99
N LYS A 129 2.32 10.04 -12.00
CA LYS A 129 2.40 11.14 -12.97
C LYS A 129 2.69 10.63 -14.39
N TYR A 130 3.05 9.34 -14.52
CA TYR A 130 3.43 8.76 -15.79
C TYR A 130 2.84 7.37 -15.92
N SER A 131 1.99 7.15 -16.92
CA SER A 131 1.67 5.80 -17.35
C SER A 131 2.91 5.21 -18.04
N GLY A 132 3.42 4.11 -17.53
CA GLY A 132 4.53 3.41 -18.13
C GLY A 132 4.09 2.12 -18.81
N GLN A 133 4.66 1.82 -19.97
CA GLN A 133 4.52 0.54 -20.64
C GLN A 133 5.80 -0.25 -20.49
N TRP A 134 5.70 -1.53 -20.11
CA TRP A 134 6.84 -2.42 -20.12
C TRP A 134 7.22 -2.75 -21.56
N ILE A 135 8.47 -2.51 -21.91
CA ILE A 135 9.04 -2.83 -23.21
C ILE A 135 10.26 -3.73 -23.05
N ASN A 136 10.48 -4.60 -24.02
CA ASN A 136 11.73 -5.33 -24.15
C ASN A 136 12.71 -4.53 -25.02
N TYR A 137 13.97 -4.45 -24.63
CA TYR A 137 14.99 -3.74 -25.39
C TYR A 137 16.29 -4.55 -25.44
N CYS A 138 17.02 -4.38 -26.51
CA CYS A 138 18.35 -4.94 -26.66
C CYS A 138 19.41 -3.96 -26.14
N SER A 139 20.22 -4.41 -25.16
CA SER A 139 21.30 -3.57 -24.62
C SER A 139 22.49 -3.41 -25.56
N ALA A 140 22.58 -4.20 -26.63
CA ALA A 140 23.67 -4.14 -27.62
C ALA A 140 23.35 -3.20 -28.80
N CYS A 141 22.14 -3.31 -29.40
CA CYS A 141 21.78 -2.51 -30.58
C CYS A 141 20.66 -1.49 -30.33
N ASN A 142 20.20 -1.36 -29.07
CA ASN A 142 19.12 -0.46 -28.63
C ASN A 142 17.75 -0.65 -29.29
N SER A 143 17.56 -1.74 -30.07
CA SER A 143 16.24 -2.07 -30.63
C SER A 143 15.22 -2.31 -29.55
N VAL A 144 13.99 -1.80 -29.74
CA VAL A 144 12.88 -1.88 -28.78
C VAL A 144 11.79 -2.79 -29.36
N TYR A 145 11.22 -3.64 -28.50
CA TYR A 145 10.18 -4.60 -28.85
C TYR A 145 9.00 -4.49 -27.88
N GLN A 146 7.80 -4.61 -28.41
CA GLN A 146 6.56 -4.70 -27.60
C GLN A 146 6.14 -6.15 -27.40
N SER A 147 6.85 -7.10 -28.01
CA SER A 147 6.57 -8.53 -27.94
C SER A 147 7.25 -9.20 -26.75
N THR A 148 6.80 -10.42 -26.43
CA THR A 148 7.37 -11.28 -25.39
C THR A 148 8.62 -12.04 -25.82
N ASP A 149 9.24 -11.65 -26.94
CA ASP A 149 10.45 -12.28 -27.44
C ASP A 149 11.61 -12.15 -26.42
N ASP A 150 12.40 -13.19 -26.28
CA ASP A 150 13.54 -13.22 -25.36
C ASP A 150 14.86 -12.83 -26.03
N VAL A 151 14.88 -12.83 -27.38
CA VAL A 151 16.08 -12.62 -28.20
C VAL A 151 15.85 -11.50 -29.21
N CYS A 152 16.85 -10.66 -29.37
CA CYS A 152 16.84 -9.55 -30.34
C CYS A 152 16.86 -10.08 -31.79
N LYS A 153 15.83 -9.74 -32.59
CA LYS A 153 15.72 -10.16 -33.99
C LYS A 153 16.78 -9.49 -34.87
N ASN A 154 17.40 -8.40 -34.39
CA ASN A 154 18.39 -7.65 -35.16
C ASN A 154 19.83 -8.14 -34.93
N CYS A 155 20.20 -8.52 -33.71
CA CYS A 155 21.59 -8.88 -33.39
C CYS A 155 21.74 -10.16 -32.54
N GLY A 156 20.67 -10.88 -32.24
CA GLY A 156 20.69 -12.15 -31.52
C GLY A 156 20.98 -12.08 -30.04
N ASN A 157 21.18 -10.89 -29.44
CA ASN A 157 21.43 -10.76 -28.01
C ASN A 157 20.14 -10.92 -27.18
N PRO A 158 20.25 -11.42 -25.93
CA PRO A 158 19.12 -11.49 -25.01
C PRO A 158 18.49 -10.11 -24.80
N LEU A 159 17.16 -10.06 -24.80
CA LEU A 159 16.42 -8.84 -24.52
C LEU A 159 16.31 -8.61 -23.01
N LYS A 160 16.36 -7.34 -22.60
CA LYS A 160 16.14 -6.88 -21.23
C LYS A 160 14.83 -6.11 -21.18
N ARG A 161 14.15 -6.18 -20.04
CA ARG A 161 12.89 -5.50 -19.80
C ARG A 161 13.10 -4.17 -19.09
N LYS A 162 12.44 -3.10 -19.54
CA LYS A 162 12.44 -1.79 -18.88
C LYS A 162 11.06 -1.13 -18.95
N LEU A 163 10.78 -0.26 -18.00
CA LEU A 163 9.58 0.56 -18.02
C LEU A 163 9.83 1.80 -18.90
N GLN A 164 9.10 1.91 -19.99
CA GLN A 164 9.10 3.13 -20.81
C GLN A 164 8.05 4.08 -20.27
N ARG A 165 8.48 5.24 -19.76
CA ARG A 165 7.57 6.31 -19.30
C ARG A 165 6.95 6.98 -20.53
N ARG A 166 5.63 7.10 -20.55
CA ARG A 166 4.94 8.00 -21.48
C ARG A 166 4.81 9.34 -20.81
N HIS A 167 5.35 10.38 -21.40
CA HIS A 167 4.97 11.74 -21.07
C HIS A 167 3.53 11.97 -21.57
N PRO A 168 2.69 12.67 -20.78
CA PRO A 168 1.34 13.04 -21.20
C PRO A 168 1.38 13.92 -22.44
#